data_aa27fd668913c65b5f939e6d01b9ea22
#
_entry.id   aa27fd668913c65b5f939e6d01b9ea22
#
_cell.length_a   1.000
_cell.length_b   1.000
_cell.length_c   1.000
_cell.angle_alpha   90.00
_cell.angle_beta   90.00
_cell.angle_gamma   90.00
#
_symmetry.space_group_name_H-M   'P 1'
#
loop_
_entity.id
_entity.type
_entity.pdbx_description
1 polymer ?
#
loop_
_entity_poly.entity_id
_entity_poly.type
_entity_poly.pdbx_seq_one_letter_code
_entity_poly.pdbx_strand_id
1 'polypeptide(L)'
;MGDTKHIEEITRSSHPIPERSEELPYSPAVVISGPVDTIYLSGMTAAPLYHSHPHIREEHFHAPDIETQVRRAMDKIKLILEKEGLTLRHIVKMTKYLTDMRDQDGASRTVREYLGDWKPASTTICVHCLNQPGARIEIDVTAVRPR
;
A
#
# COMPACT_ATOMS: atom_id res chain seq x y z
N MET A 1 31.85 2.79 10.24
CA MET A 1 30.52 2.47 9.71
C MET A 1 29.82 3.79 9.43
N GLY A 2 29.39 4.02 8.20
CA GLY A 2 28.60 5.18 7.86
C GLY A 2 27.23 5.10 8.55
N ASP A 3 26.72 6.24 9.04
CA ASP A 3 25.37 6.30 9.57
C ASP A 3 24.37 5.90 8.49
N THR A 4 23.53 4.90 8.78
CA THR A 4 22.44 4.54 7.89
C THR A 4 21.45 5.69 7.88
N LYS A 5 21.24 6.29 6.71
CA LYS A 5 20.26 7.37 6.56
C LYS A 5 18.85 6.87 6.88
N HIS A 6 18.09 7.69 7.56
CA HIS A 6 16.68 7.41 7.81
C HIS A 6 15.86 7.69 6.55
N ILE A 7 14.75 6.96 6.40
CA ILE A 7 13.88 7.10 5.22
C ILE A 7 13.40 8.54 5.01
N GLU A 8 13.16 9.27 6.08
CA GLU A 8 12.70 10.66 6.05
C GLU A 8 13.75 11.63 5.49
N GLU A 9 15.03 11.26 5.56
CA GLU A 9 16.14 12.09 5.06
C GLU A 9 16.30 11.98 3.54
N ILE A 10 15.84 10.87 2.96
CA ILE A 10 16.06 10.57 1.54
C ILE A 10 14.77 10.56 0.72
N THR A 11 13.61 10.62 1.36
CA THR A 11 12.32 10.67 0.67
C THR A 11 11.55 11.90 1.06
N ARG A 12 10.93 12.54 0.08
CA ARG A 12 10.05 13.67 0.33
C ARG A 12 8.87 13.67 -0.64
N SER A 13 7.75 14.16 -0.14
CA SER A 13 6.60 14.49 -0.98
C SER A 13 6.92 15.73 -1.81
N SER A 14 6.49 15.74 -3.06
CA SER A 14 6.64 16.89 -3.97
C SER A 14 5.27 17.31 -4.48
N HIS A 15 4.95 18.58 -4.30
CA HIS A 15 3.69 19.18 -4.70
C HIS A 15 3.93 20.38 -5.63
N PRO A 16 3.17 20.50 -6.73
CA PRO A 16 3.25 21.69 -7.60
C PRO A 16 2.95 23.00 -6.85
N ILE A 17 2.06 22.93 -5.86
CA ILE A 17 1.70 24.04 -4.97
C ILE A 17 1.84 23.54 -3.53
N PRO A 18 3.04 23.69 -2.91
CA PRO A 18 3.31 23.12 -1.57
C PRO A 18 2.32 23.57 -0.49
N GLU A 19 1.82 24.80 -0.56
CA GLU A 19 0.87 25.37 0.40
C GLU A 19 -0.48 24.64 0.40
N ARG A 20 -0.76 23.86 -0.65
CA ARG A 20 -2.00 23.09 -0.79
C ARG A 20 -1.81 21.59 -0.53
N SER A 21 -0.68 21.18 0.02
CA SER A 21 -0.35 19.77 0.25
C SER A 21 -1.38 19.05 1.11
N GLU A 22 -1.99 19.73 2.07
CA GLU A 22 -2.99 19.14 2.97
C GLU A 22 -4.34 18.85 2.28
N GLU A 23 -4.59 19.40 1.09
CA GLU A 23 -5.82 19.14 0.34
C GLU A 23 -5.83 17.75 -0.32
N LEU A 24 -4.66 17.09 -0.43
CA LEU A 24 -4.53 15.82 -1.12
C LEU A 24 -4.26 14.67 -0.13
N PRO A 25 -4.94 13.52 -0.27
CA PRO A 25 -4.66 12.32 0.53
C PRO A 25 -3.49 11.50 0.01
N TYR A 26 -2.77 11.99 -1.00
CA TYR A 26 -1.61 11.34 -1.63
C TYR A 26 -0.56 12.40 -1.99
N SER A 27 0.66 11.97 -2.25
CA SER A 27 1.68 12.84 -2.82
C SER A 27 1.58 12.79 -4.34
N PRO A 28 1.51 13.95 -5.04
CA PRO A 28 1.60 13.97 -6.50
C PRO A 28 2.87 13.30 -7.02
N ALA A 29 3.96 13.44 -6.28
CA ALA A 29 5.21 12.74 -6.52
C ALA A 29 5.93 12.47 -5.21
N VAL A 30 6.72 11.42 -5.16
CA VAL A 30 7.68 11.14 -4.09
C VAL A 30 9.06 11.17 -4.72
N VAL A 31 9.95 11.97 -4.16
CA VAL A 31 11.35 12.06 -4.61
C VAL A 31 12.22 11.24 -3.67
N ILE A 32 13.08 10.42 -4.24
CA ILE A 32 14.06 9.62 -3.52
C ILE A 32 15.44 10.19 -3.85
N SER A 33 16.19 10.60 -2.83
CA SER A 33 17.50 11.23 -2.97
C SER A 33 18.57 10.40 -2.27
N GLY A 34 19.27 9.58 -3.03
CA GLY A 34 20.35 8.75 -2.53
C GLY A 34 20.21 7.28 -2.92
N PRO A 35 21.23 6.47 -2.58
CA PRO A 35 21.22 5.05 -2.90
C PRO A 35 20.21 4.30 -2.02
N VAL A 36 19.46 3.40 -2.65
CA VAL A 36 18.44 2.60 -1.98
C VAL A 36 18.47 1.16 -2.51
N ASP A 37 17.95 0.24 -1.70
CA ASP A 37 17.42 -1.01 -2.20
C ASP A 37 15.92 -0.81 -2.47
N THR A 38 15.46 -1.27 -3.62
CA THR A 38 14.03 -1.21 -3.96
C THR A 38 13.39 -2.56 -3.67
N ILE A 39 12.28 -2.53 -2.94
CA ILE A 39 11.51 -3.71 -2.56
C ILE A 39 10.15 -3.65 -3.25
N TYR A 40 9.91 -4.59 -4.17
CA TYR A 40 8.63 -4.72 -4.85
C TYR A 40 7.80 -5.77 -4.15
N LEU A 41 6.59 -5.42 -3.74
CA LEU A 41 5.65 -6.36 -3.17
C LEU A 41 4.66 -6.82 -4.25
N SER A 42 4.27 -8.09 -4.18
CA SER A 42 3.11 -8.57 -4.95
C SER A 42 1.84 -7.92 -4.43
N GLY A 43 0.80 -7.86 -5.27
CA GLY A 43 -0.50 -7.36 -4.85
C GLY A 43 -1.08 -8.19 -3.72
N MET A 44 -1.66 -7.51 -2.72
CA MET A 44 -2.26 -8.13 -1.55
C MET A 44 -3.76 -7.87 -1.52
N THR A 45 -4.53 -8.96 -1.42
CA THR A 45 -5.96 -8.92 -1.11
C THR A 45 -6.18 -9.24 0.37
N ALA A 46 -7.42 -9.41 0.79
CA ALA A 46 -7.74 -9.86 2.14
C ALA A 46 -7.49 -11.36 2.36
N ALA A 47 -7.24 -12.13 1.30
CA ALA A 47 -6.98 -13.57 1.40
C ALA A 47 -5.68 -13.86 2.16
N PRO A 48 -5.55 -15.06 2.77
CA PRO A 48 -4.30 -15.47 3.41
C PRO A 48 -3.12 -15.40 2.41
N LEU A 49 -1.95 -14.97 2.90
CA LEU A 49 -0.75 -14.90 2.07
C LEU A 49 -0.36 -16.29 1.54
N TYR A 50 -0.36 -17.28 2.42
CA TYR A 50 -0.09 -18.67 2.07
C TYR A 50 -1.39 -19.43 1.95
N HIS A 51 -1.65 -19.96 0.78
CA HIS A 51 -2.85 -20.73 0.45
C HIS A 51 -2.56 -21.71 -0.68
N SER A 52 -3.49 -22.62 -0.92
CA SER A 52 -3.32 -23.68 -1.92
C SER A 52 -3.42 -23.15 -3.35
N HIS A 53 -2.64 -23.75 -4.24
CA HIS A 53 -2.74 -23.56 -5.68
C HIS A 53 -2.85 -24.94 -6.36
N PRO A 54 -3.90 -25.21 -7.18
CA PRO A 54 -5.01 -24.31 -7.50
C PRO A 54 -5.81 -23.86 -6.28
N HIS A 55 -6.47 -22.71 -6.37
CA HIS A 55 -7.21 -22.12 -5.26
C HIS A 55 -8.31 -23.04 -4.74
N ILE A 56 -8.42 -23.11 -3.42
CA ILE A 56 -9.49 -23.81 -2.70
C ILE A 56 -10.43 -22.76 -2.14
N ARG A 57 -11.70 -22.83 -2.47
CA ARG A 57 -12.70 -21.81 -2.10
C ARG A 57 -12.73 -21.51 -0.60
N GLU A 58 -12.58 -22.54 0.23
CA GLU A 58 -12.63 -22.42 1.69
C GLU A 58 -11.51 -21.57 2.28
N GLU A 59 -10.39 -21.43 1.56
CA GLU A 59 -9.27 -20.57 1.95
C GLU A 59 -9.46 -19.10 1.57
N HIS A 60 -10.47 -18.76 0.78
CA HIS A 60 -10.68 -17.44 0.20
C HIS A 60 -11.95 -16.75 0.71
N PHE A 61 -12.22 -16.86 2.00
CA PHE A 61 -13.31 -16.11 2.59
C PHE A 61 -12.94 -14.63 2.69
N HIS A 62 -13.69 -13.78 2.01
CA HIS A 62 -13.55 -12.33 2.08
C HIS A 62 -14.70 -11.74 2.88
N ALA A 63 -14.36 -10.89 3.86
CA ALA A 63 -15.35 -10.13 4.59
C ALA A 63 -16.16 -9.23 3.63
N PRO A 64 -17.45 -9.02 3.87
CA PRO A 64 -18.30 -8.24 2.97
C PRO A 64 -18.00 -6.74 2.97
N ASP A 65 -17.38 -6.23 4.03
CA ASP A 65 -17.07 -4.80 4.15
C ASP A 65 -15.66 -4.47 3.65
N ILE A 66 -15.55 -3.36 2.98
CA ILE A 66 -14.30 -2.92 2.37
C ILE A 66 -13.22 -2.64 3.42
N GLU A 67 -13.60 -2.08 4.56
CA GLU A 67 -12.66 -1.70 5.62
C GLU A 67 -11.91 -2.93 6.16
N THR A 68 -12.62 -4.02 6.41
CA THR A 68 -11.98 -5.27 6.87
C THR A 68 -11.08 -5.86 5.79
N GLN A 69 -11.48 -5.82 4.53
CA GLN A 69 -10.63 -6.29 3.43
C GLN A 69 -9.35 -5.46 3.34
N VAL A 70 -9.45 -4.14 3.45
CA VAL A 70 -8.28 -3.25 3.45
C VAL A 70 -7.36 -3.54 4.63
N ARG A 71 -7.90 -3.69 5.84
CA ARG A 71 -7.09 -4.00 7.03
C ARG A 71 -6.31 -5.29 6.85
N ARG A 72 -6.94 -6.34 6.37
CA ARG A 72 -6.25 -7.62 6.12
C ARG A 72 -5.14 -7.49 5.08
N ALA A 73 -5.38 -6.74 4.00
CA ALA A 73 -4.37 -6.48 2.98
C ALA A 73 -3.20 -5.66 3.56
N MET A 74 -3.48 -4.58 4.28
CA MET A 74 -2.47 -3.72 4.88
C MET A 74 -1.68 -4.43 5.98
N ASP A 75 -2.31 -5.27 6.78
CA ASP A 75 -1.62 -6.06 7.81
C ASP A 75 -0.58 -6.99 7.18
N LYS A 76 -0.90 -7.62 6.04
CA LYS A 76 0.07 -8.45 5.32
C LYS A 76 1.21 -7.64 4.73
N ILE A 77 0.91 -6.50 4.14
CA ILE A 77 1.94 -5.58 3.62
C ILE A 77 2.89 -5.18 4.74
N LYS A 78 2.35 -4.80 5.88
CA LYS A 78 3.12 -4.43 7.06
C LYS A 78 4.04 -5.59 7.51
N LEU A 79 3.49 -6.79 7.59
CA LEU A 79 4.24 -7.98 8.01
C LEU A 79 5.40 -8.29 7.05
N ILE A 80 5.18 -8.18 5.75
CA ILE A 80 6.23 -8.39 4.73
C ILE A 80 7.32 -7.33 4.87
N LEU A 81 6.95 -6.06 5.04
CA LEU A 81 7.92 -4.99 5.21
C LEU A 81 8.72 -5.14 6.50
N GLU A 82 8.09 -5.53 7.60
CA GLU A 82 8.76 -5.80 8.87
C GLU A 82 9.81 -6.90 8.73
N LYS A 83 9.55 -7.93 7.93
CA LYS A 83 10.53 -8.99 7.63
C LYS A 83 11.79 -8.44 6.96
N GLU A 84 11.65 -7.37 6.18
CA GLU A 84 12.76 -6.68 5.53
C GLU A 84 13.36 -5.55 6.39
N GLY A 85 12.93 -5.43 7.64
CA GLY A 85 13.38 -4.36 8.55
C GLY A 85 12.79 -2.99 8.21
N LEU A 86 11.64 -2.97 7.53
CA LEU A 86 11.00 -1.74 7.07
C LEU A 86 9.67 -1.49 7.78
N THR A 87 9.20 -0.28 7.68
CA THR A 87 7.87 0.14 8.14
C THR A 87 7.03 0.63 6.95
N LEU A 88 5.77 0.94 7.19
CA LEU A 88 4.89 1.49 6.15
C LEU A 88 5.37 2.85 5.63
N ARG A 89 6.17 3.59 6.41
CA ARG A 89 6.79 4.87 5.96
C ARG A 89 7.73 4.69 4.78
N HIS A 90 8.27 3.49 4.59
CA HIS A 90 9.17 3.18 3.47
C HIS A 90 8.44 2.98 2.13
N ILE A 91 7.10 2.91 2.14
CA ILE A 91 6.31 2.83 0.90
C ILE A 91 6.41 4.15 0.16
N VAL A 92 6.82 4.09 -1.11
CA VAL A 92 6.93 5.28 -1.98
C VAL A 92 5.87 5.32 -3.06
N LYS A 93 5.32 4.17 -3.44
CA LYS A 93 4.25 4.04 -4.44
C LYS A 93 3.24 3.00 -3.99
N MET A 94 1.97 3.32 -4.16
CA MET A 94 0.85 2.43 -3.88
C MET A 94 -0.15 2.47 -5.04
N THR A 95 -0.65 1.31 -5.44
CA THR A 95 -1.78 1.20 -6.35
C THR A 95 -2.89 0.40 -5.67
N LYS A 96 -4.09 0.94 -5.70
CA LYS A 96 -5.29 0.28 -5.19
C LYS A 96 -6.19 -0.08 -6.37
N TYR A 97 -6.51 -1.36 -6.47
CA TYR A 97 -7.42 -1.91 -7.46
C TYR A 97 -8.73 -2.23 -6.76
N LEU A 98 -9.81 -1.58 -7.19
CA LEU A 98 -11.15 -1.80 -6.65
C LEU A 98 -12.05 -2.43 -7.71
N THR A 99 -12.97 -3.28 -7.28
CA THR A 99 -14.01 -3.83 -8.17
C THR A 99 -15.27 -2.97 -8.18
N ASP A 100 -15.38 -2.01 -7.24
CA ASP A 100 -16.49 -1.09 -7.12
C ASP A 100 -15.99 0.25 -6.58
N MET A 101 -16.12 1.33 -7.35
CA MET A 101 -15.64 2.65 -6.93
C MET A 101 -16.42 3.26 -5.77
N ARG A 102 -17.58 2.72 -5.44
CA ARG A 102 -18.31 3.12 -4.21
C ARG A 102 -17.51 2.81 -2.94
N ASP A 103 -16.54 1.90 -3.02
CA ASP A 103 -15.65 1.55 -1.93
C ASP A 103 -14.48 2.52 -1.74
N GLN A 104 -14.27 3.46 -2.66
CA GLN A 104 -13.06 4.30 -2.68
C GLN A 104 -12.86 5.06 -1.37
N ASP A 105 -13.88 5.71 -0.85
CA ASP A 105 -13.73 6.54 0.35
C ASP A 105 -13.46 5.69 1.59
N GLY A 106 -14.16 4.57 1.75
CA GLY A 106 -13.92 3.64 2.85
C GLY A 106 -12.52 3.03 2.81
N ALA A 107 -12.09 2.62 1.62
CA ALA A 107 -10.73 2.10 1.42
C ALA A 107 -9.67 3.15 1.74
N SER A 108 -9.83 4.36 1.25
CA SER A 108 -8.87 5.45 1.46
C SER A 108 -8.75 5.84 2.93
N ARG A 109 -9.89 5.93 3.66
CA ARG A 109 -9.86 6.21 5.10
C ARG A 109 -9.11 5.13 5.86
N THR A 110 -9.36 3.87 5.55
CA THR A 110 -8.73 2.75 6.25
C THR A 110 -7.24 2.67 5.97
N VAL A 111 -6.81 2.88 4.71
CA VAL A 111 -5.39 2.97 4.36
C VAL A 111 -4.71 4.10 5.14
N ARG A 112 -5.36 5.25 5.29
CA ARG A 112 -4.80 6.38 6.04
C ARG A 112 -4.58 6.05 7.52
N GLU A 113 -5.41 5.22 8.14
CA GLU A 113 -5.20 4.76 9.52
C GLU A 113 -3.84 4.07 9.68
N TYR A 114 -3.38 3.35 8.65
CA TYR A 114 -2.09 2.66 8.63
C TYR A 114 -0.92 3.59 8.32
N LEU A 115 -1.10 4.50 7.39
CA LEU A 115 -0.02 5.36 6.89
C LEU A 115 0.24 6.59 7.76
N GLY A 116 -0.74 7.00 8.58
CA GLY A 116 -0.62 8.22 9.39
C GLY A 116 -0.42 9.46 8.51
N ASP A 117 0.58 10.25 8.83
CA ASP A 117 0.87 11.51 8.12
C ASP A 117 1.62 11.30 6.79
N TRP A 118 2.19 10.11 6.58
CA TRP A 118 2.91 9.82 5.34
C TRP A 118 1.94 9.54 4.21
N LYS A 119 2.17 10.18 3.08
CA LYS A 119 1.35 10.04 1.88
C LYS A 119 2.24 9.59 0.71
N PRO A 120 2.30 8.30 0.39
CA PRO A 120 3.01 7.85 -0.81
C PRO A 120 2.31 8.35 -2.09
N ALA A 121 3.02 8.31 -3.21
CA ALA A 121 2.40 8.46 -4.51
C ALA A 121 1.40 7.32 -4.69
N SER A 122 0.18 7.63 -5.12
CA SER A 122 -0.91 6.65 -5.13
C SER A 122 -1.76 6.78 -6.38
N THR A 123 -2.25 5.63 -6.84
CA THR A 123 -3.22 5.52 -7.94
C THR A 123 -4.35 4.60 -7.48
N THR A 124 -5.57 4.94 -7.81
CA THR A 124 -6.73 4.07 -7.58
C THR A 124 -7.42 3.81 -8.91
N ILE A 125 -7.67 2.53 -9.21
CA ILE A 125 -8.32 2.10 -10.45
C ILE A 125 -9.47 1.14 -10.13
N CYS A 126 -10.53 1.20 -10.93
CA CYS A 126 -11.57 0.20 -10.94
C CYS A 126 -11.25 -0.86 -12.00
N VAL A 127 -11.33 -2.11 -11.62
CA VAL A 127 -11.13 -3.27 -12.50
C VAL A 127 -12.40 -4.13 -12.51
N HIS A 128 -12.56 -4.92 -13.56
CA HIS A 128 -13.74 -5.79 -13.69
C HIS A 128 -13.83 -6.81 -12.56
N CYS A 129 -12.71 -7.48 -12.26
CA CYS A 129 -12.61 -8.45 -11.16
C CYS A 129 -11.15 -8.59 -10.74
N LEU A 130 -10.96 -9.19 -9.57
CA LEU A 130 -9.66 -9.62 -9.07
C LEU A 130 -9.55 -11.13 -9.22
N ASN A 131 -8.35 -11.68 -8.98
CA ASN A 131 -8.08 -13.09 -9.17
C ASN A 131 -8.76 -14.04 -8.17
N GLN A 132 -9.50 -13.48 -7.20
CA GLN A 132 -10.19 -14.27 -6.18
C GLN A 132 -11.64 -13.83 -6.06
N PRO A 133 -12.60 -14.77 -6.08
CA PRO A 133 -14.01 -14.45 -5.86
C PRO A 133 -14.22 -13.76 -4.51
N GLY A 134 -14.98 -12.68 -4.51
CA GLY A 134 -15.28 -11.91 -3.30
C GLY A 134 -14.23 -10.86 -2.93
N ALA A 135 -13.07 -10.85 -3.55
CA ALA A 135 -12.09 -9.80 -3.36
C ALA A 135 -12.60 -8.50 -3.98
N ARG A 136 -12.67 -7.44 -3.18
CA ARG A 136 -13.12 -6.10 -3.60
C ARG A 136 -11.97 -5.13 -3.73
N ILE A 137 -10.81 -5.47 -3.15
CA ILE A 137 -9.61 -4.65 -3.21
C ILE A 137 -8.37 -5.51 -3.34
N GLU A 138 -7.42 -5.01 -4.09
CA GLU A 138 -6.03 -5.46 -4.11
C GLU A 138 -5.13 -4.24 -4.01
N ILE A 139 -4.07 -4.34 -3.21
CA ILE A 139 -3.13 -3.25 -2.99
C ILE A 139 -1.73 -3.75 -3.34
N ASP A 140 -1.04 -3.05 -4.24
CA ASP A 140 0.38 -3.27 -4.43
C ASP A 140 1.19 -2.04 -4.03
N VAL A 141 2.38 -2.28 -3.53
CA VAL A 141 3.27 -1.21 -3.09
C VAL A 141 4.70 -1.46 -3.56
N THR A 142 5.42 -0.37 -3.71
CA THR A 142 6.88 -0.35 -3.85
C THR A 142 7.43 0.39 -2.65
N ALA A 143 8.42 -0.19 -1.99
CA ALA A 143 9.11 0.39 -0.85
C ALA A 143 10.60 0.56 -1.16
N VAL A 144 11.27 1.42 -0.42
CA VAL A 144 12.72 1.61 -0.53
C VAL A 144 13.38 1.53 0.84
N ARG A 145 14.58 0.97 0.86
CA ARG A 145 15.45 0.91 2.03
C ARG A 145 16.69 1.75 1.77
N PRO A 146 16.95 2.80 2.58
CA PRO A 146 18.20 3.56 2.47
C PRO A 146 19.42 2.65 2.66
N ARG A 147 20.47 2.92 1.88
CA ARG A 147 21.79 2.28 2.05
C ARG A 147 22.73 3.16 2.84
#